data_2b6fda17450f8967c42ca3d96f14d1e0
#
_entry.id   2b6fda17450f8967c42ca3d96f14d1e0
#
_cell.length_a   1.000
_cell.length_b   1.000
_cell.length_c   1.000
_cell.angle_alpha   90.00
_cell.angle_beta   90.00
_cell.angle_gamma   90.00
#
_symmetry.space_group_name_H-M   'P 1'
#
loop_
_entity.id
_entity.type
_entity.pdbx_description
1 polymer ?
#
loop_
_entity_poly.entity_id
_entity_poly.type
_entity_poly.pdbx_seq_one_letter_code
_entity_poly.pdbx_strand_id
1 'polypeptide(L)'
;IDALLHRVDGILLSGGAALNPLWVGEEPHSALGGINPLRDAFELLLIRRAADHQIPMLGICRGMQILAAALGGKLEQDMTSARPDVALLKHSQNAPRAEATHRVKLLEDSFLGQLLGREIFVNSFHHQAVADTGTQFRAVGFASDGTIEAMESTTFKSILGVQWHPECMDNEDSARLFRHFVQQCASYYRARQWHQHHLSLDSHCDTPMFFDQDIDFNRRDPKILVDAFKMAEGGLDASIMVAYLAQKERTPEAHLAATAKADGILDRLTAMVEHCPSARMAFSPEEVRANKAAGYRSILPGIENGYAFGTDLANVAHYRQRGIVYTTLCHNGNNEICDSARPNALDKERFPATNGAEHGGLSAFGREVVAEMNRVGMMVDLSHAAESTFYDALAVSKVPIVCSHSSSKVLCNHPRNLTDDQLRALAAAGGVAQCTFYCGFLRTDEENATIDDAVAHMLHMIKVAGVDHIGIGTDFDGDGGVPGLASASELITLTRRLQAEGLTDHDL
;
A
#
# COMPACT_ATOMS: atom_id res chain seq x y z
N ILE A 1 -5.04 4.54 22.94
CA ILE A 1 -5.74 3.83 21.86
C ILE A 1 -4.80 2.85 21.18
N ASP A 2 -3.60 3.23 20.75
CA ASP A 2 -2.66 2.37 20.03
C ASP A 2 -2.35 1.06 20.79
N ALA A 3 -2.13 1.12 22.11
CA ALA A 3 -1.95 -0.08 22.94
C ALA A 3 -3.18 -1.00 22.96
N LEU A 4 -4.38 -0.48 22.73
CA LEU A 4 -5.60 -1.28 22.56
C LEU A 4 -5.64 -1.91 21.17
N LEU A 5 -5.31 -1.15 20.12
CA LEU A 5 -5.34 -1.64 18.73
C LEU A 5 -4.38 -2.81 18.52
N HIS A 6 -3.23 -2.81 19.20
CA HIS A 6 -2.31 -3.96 19.18
C HIS A 6 -2.86 -5.24 19.82
N ARG A 7 -4.00 -5.20 20.51
CA ARG A 7 -4.59 -6.32 21.25
C ARG A 7 -5.90 -6.83 20.66
N VAL A 8 -6.37 -6.20 19.59
CA VAL A 8 -7.64 -6.55 18.94
C VAL A 8 -7.43 -6.79 17.45
N ASP A 9 -8.23 -7.67 16.89
CA ASP A 9 -8.19 -8.05 15.48
C ASP A 9 -9.46 -7.67 14.72
N GLY A 10 -10.35 -6.97 15.39
CA GLY A 10 -11.57 -6.40 14.82
C GLY A 10 -12.30 -5.54 15.86
N ILE A 11 -13.12 -4.62 15.39
CA ILE A 11 -13.88 -3.69 16.23
C ILE A 11 -15.35 -3.74 15.82
N LEU A 12 -16.22 -4.04 16.80
CA LEU A 12 -17.65 -3.90 16.63
C LEU A 12 -18.13 -2.65 17.34
N LEU A 13 -18.70 -1.73 16.59
CA LEU A 13 -19.29 -0.48 17.09
C LEU A 13 -20.79 -0.68 17.25
N SER A 14 -21.26 -0.74 18.49
CA SER A 14 -22.66 -1.00 18.81
C SER A 14 -23.55 0.25 18.69
N GLY A 15 -24.86 0.04 18.65
CA GLY A 15 -25.87 1.08 18.76
C GLY A 15 -25.75 1.90 20.05
N GLY A 16 -26.53 2.97 20.17
CA GLY A 16 -26.50 3.85 21.35
C GLY A 16 -27.12 5.23 21.14
N ALA A 17 -26.79 6.15 22.02
CA ALA A 17 -27.20 7.57 21.98
C ALA A 17 -26.66 8.30 20.74
N ALA A 18 -27.25 9.45 20.42
CA ALA A 18 -26.82 10.29 19.27
C ALA A 18 -25.36 10.72 19.38
N LEU A 19 -24.72 10.94 18.23
CA LEU A 19 -23.43 11.62 18.16
C LEU A 19 -23.61 13.11 18.43
N ASN A 20 -22.71 13.71 19.21
CA ASN A 20 -22.66 15.16 19.37
C ASN A 20 -22.36 15.84 18.01
N PRO A 21 -23.27 16.64 17.46
CA PRO A 21 -23.12 17.23 16.13
C PRO A 21 -21.94 18.18 16.01
N LEU A 22 -21.44 18.75 17.09
CA LEU A 22 -20.23 19.60 17.06
C LEU A 22 -18.99 18.87 16.53
N TRP A 23 -18.93 17.53 16.62
CA TRP A 23 -17.84 16.74 16.03
C TRP A 23 -17.83 16.74 14.50
N VAL A 24 -18.97 17.03 13.88
CA VAL A 24 -19.12 17.15 12.41
C VAL A 24 -19.33 18.63 11.98
N GLY A 25 -19.13 19.57 12.89
CA GLY A 25 -19.21 21.00 12.61
C GLY A 25 -20.65 21.53 12.49
N GLU A 26 -21.63 20.84 13.10
CA GLU A 26 -23.04 21.20 13.07
C GLU A 26 -23.54 21.65 14.44
N GLU A 27 -24.56 22.52 14.48
CA GLU A 27 -25.28 22.88 15.69
C GLU A 27 -26.35 21.81 16.01
N PRO A 28 -26.71 21.62 17.31
CA PRO A 28 -27.68 20.60 17.70
C PRO A 28 -29.10 20.95 17.27
N HIS A 29 -29.74 20.03 16.56
CA HIS A 29 -31.17 20.13 16.22
C HIS A 29 -32.06 19.91 17.44
N SER A 30 -33.25 20.55 17.51
CA SER A 30 -34.17 20.45 18.65
C SER A 30 -34.68 19.03 18.94
N ALA A 31 -34.68 18.15 17.92
CA ALA A 31 -35.05 16.75 18.03
C ALA A 31 -33.86 15.82 18.31
N LEU A 32 -32.66 16.35 18.51
CA LEU A 32 -31.47 15.57 18.87
C LEU A 32 -31.73 14.79 20.17
N GLY A 33 -31.46 13.49 20.18
CA GLY A 33 -31.51 12.66 21.36
C GLY A 33 -30.38 12.92 22.35
N GLY A 34 -30.30 12.11 23.41
CA GLY A 34 -29.19 12.17 24.36
C GLY A 34 -27.85 11.85 23.71
N ILE A 35 -26.78 12.55 24.11
CA ILE A 35 -25.40 12.35 23.62
C ILE A 35 -24.50 11.80 24.73
N ASN A 36 -23.42 11.13 24.35
CA ASN A 36 -22.38 10.66 25.27
C ASN A 36 -21.00 11.16 24.80
N PRO A 37 -20.57 12.36 25.24
CA PRO A 37 -19.35 12.99 24.75
C PRO A 37 -18.07 12.19 24.95
N LEU A 38 -17.97 11.43 26.04
CA LEU A 38 -16.79 10.59 26.32
C LEU A 38 -16.71 9.42 25.32
N ARG A 39 -17.83 8.78 25.06
CA ARG A 39 -17.93 7.71 24.05
C ARG A 39 -17.65 8.23 22.65
N ASP A 40 -18.19 9.41 22.31
CA ASP A 40 -17.99 10.04 21.00
C ASP A 40 -16.51 10.33 20.76
N ALA A 41 -15.84 11.01 21.69
CA ALA A 41 -14.42 11.34 21.57
C ALA A 41 -13.54 10.10 21.45
N PHE A 42 -13.84 9.06 22.25
CA PHE A 42 -13.10 7.81 22.22
C PHE A 42 -13.30 7.05 20.88
N GLU A 43 -14.56 6.86 20.46
CA GLU A 43 -14.85 6.09 19.24
C GLU A 43 -14.39 6.80 17.97
N LEU A 44 -14.51 8.13 17.85
CA LEU A 44 -14.01 8.89 16.70
C LEU A 44 -12.50 8.71 16.53
N LEU A 45 -11.73 8.80 17.64
CA LEU A 45 -10.29 8.59 17.57
C LEU A 45 -9.94 7.12 17.31
N LEU A 46 -10.67 6.17 17.95
CA LEU A 46 -10.51 4.73 17.74
C LEU A 46 -10.71 4.35 16.27
N ILE A 47 -11.80 4.83 15.65
CA ILE A 47 -12.14 4.53 14.25
C ILE A 47 -11.04 5.02 13.31
N ARG A 48 -10.59 6.27 13.44
CA ARG A 48 -9.55 6.84 12.60
C ARG A 48 -8.26 6.03 12.69
N ARG A 49 -7.82 5.73 13.92
CA ARG A 49 -6.59 4.94 14.13
C ARG A 49 -6.76 3.48 13.65
N ALA A 50 -7.92 2.87 13.86
CA ALA A 50 -8.19 1.52 13.39
C ALA A 50 -8.22 1.43 11.85
N ALA A 51 -8.73 2.46 11.17
CA ALA A 51 -8.69 2.56 9.72
C ALA A 51 -7.25 2.65 9.21
N ASP A 52 -6.39 3.48 9.83
CA ASP A 52 -4.97 3.56 9.51
C ASP A 52 -4.27 2.19 9.62
N HIS A 53 -4.64 1.37 10.61
CA HIS A 53 -4.13 0.01 10.81
C HIS A 53 -4.86 -1.06 9.98
N GLN A 54 -5.81 -0.72 9.11
CA GLN A 54 -6.61 -1.66 8.32
C GLN A 54 -7.37 -2.70 9.17
N ILE A 55 -7.70 -2.39 10.41
CA ILE A 55 -8.42 -3.30 11.31
C ILE A 55 -9.88 -3.44 10.83
N PRO A 56 -10.41 -4.66 10.70
CA PRO A 56 -11.82 -4.88 10.35
C PRO A 56 -12.77 -4.20 11.32
N MET A 57 -13.78 -3.50 10.81
CA MET A 57 -14.81 -2.84 11.63
C MET A 57 -16.21 -3.15 11.13
N LEU A 58 -17.13 -3.43 12.07
CA LEU A 58 -18.57 -3.52 11.81
C LEU A 58 -19.30 -2.49 12.68
N GLY A 59 -19.95 -1.51 12.02
CA GLY A 59 -20.80 -0.51 12.68
C GLY A 59 -22.28 -0.91 12.64
N ILE A 60 -22.95 -0.94 13.80
CA ILE A 60 -24.36 -1.26 13.94
C ILE A 60 -25.11 -0.03 14.45
N CYS A 61 -26.15 0.41 13.71
CA CYS A 61 -27.01 1.55 14.04
C CYS A 61 -26.17 2.83 14.28
N ARG A 62 -26.07 3.33 15.51
CA ARG A 62 -25.17 4.43 15.84
C ARG A 62 -23.70 4.13 15.43
N GLY A 63 -23.29 2.85 15.49
CA GLY A 63 -21.96 2.42 15.04
C GLY A 63 -21.70 2.70 13.56
N MET A 64 -22.70 2.52 12.69
CA MET A 64 -22.63 2.93 11.29
C MET A 64 -22.52 4.45 11.15
N GLN A 65 -23.32 5.19 11.93
CA GLN A 65 -23.34 6.65 11.89
C GLN A 65 -21.99 7.25 12.29
N ILE A 66 -21.39 6.75 13.41
CA ILE A 66 -20.09 7.26 13.86
C ILE A 66 -18.94 6.84 12.94
N LEU A 67 -19.03 5.67 12.26
CA LEU A 67 -18.09 5.30 11.19
C LEU A 67 -18.12 6.31 10.05
N ALA A 68 -19.32 6.67 9.55
CA ALA A 68 -19.47 7.68 8.52
C ALA A 68 -18.89 9.03 8.97
N ALA A 69 -19.30 9.52 10.15
CA ALA A 69 -18.85 10.80 10.70
C ALA A 69 -17.33 10.86 10.93
N ALA A 70 -16.71 9.79 11.43
CA ALA A 70 -15.27 9.73 11.69
C ALA A 70 -14.43 9.84 10.43
N LEU A 71 -14.96 9.36 9.29
CA LEU A 71 -14.26 9.26 8.01
C LEU A 71 -14.84 10.19 6.93
N GLY A 72 -15.48 11.28 7.35
CA GLY A 72 -15.85 12.40 6.47
C GLY A 72 -17.27 12.41 5.93
N GLY A 73 -18.13 11.51 6.40
CA GLY A 73 -19.55 11.51 6.09
C GLY A 73 -20.37 12.51 6.92
N LYS A 74 -21.67 12.63 6.61
CA LYS A 74 -22.63 13.51 7.28
C LYS A 74 -23.83 12.72 7.80
N LEU A 75 -24.46 13.25 8.84
CA LEU A 75 -25.63 12.64 9.49
C LEU A 75 -26.87 13.53 9.37
N GLU A 76 -28.03 12.91 9.28
CA GLU A 76 -29.31 13.55 9.59
C GLU A 76 -29.57 13.40 11.09
N GLN A 77 -29.59 14.52 11.81
CA GLN A 77 -29.82 14.52 13.25
C GLN A 77 -31.27 14.13 13.63
N ASP A 78 -32.22 14.34 12.71
CA ASP A 78 -33.59 13.84 12.77
C ASP A 78 -34.15 13.73 11.35
N MET A 79 -34.44 12.52 10.89
CA MET A 79 -34.88 12.24 9.53
C MET A 79 -36.18 12.96 9.16
N THR A 80 -37.12 13.08 10.11
CA THR A 80 -38.42 13.74 9.88
C THR A 80 -38.21 15.22 9.57
N SER A 81 -37.36 15.89 10.30
CA SER A 81 -37.06 17.31 10.08
C SER A 81 -36.17 17.56 8.86
N ALA A 82 -35.23 16.63 8.57
CA ALA A 82 -34.32 16.75 7.45
C ALA A 82 -35.02 16.51 6.09
N ARG A 83 -36.08 15.70 6.09
CA ARG A 83 -36.83 15.28 4.87
C ARG A 83 -38.34 15.50 5.01
N PRO A 84 -38.83 16.75 5.19
CA PRO A 84 -40.26 17.02 5.46
C PRO A 84 -41.20 16.62 4.34
N ASP A 85 -40.70 16.56 3.11
CA ASP A 85 -41.52 16.22 1.87
C ASP A 85 -41.46 14.72 1.55
N VAL A 86 -40.80 13.89 2.34
CA VAL A 86 -40.68 12.45 2.10
C VAL A 86 -41.61 11.68 3.06
N ALA A 87 -42.41 10.78 2.50
CA ALA A 87 -43.19 9.85 3.32
C ALA A 87 -42.26 8.76 3.94
N LEU A 88 -41.66 9.09 5.08
CA LEU A 88 -40.74 8.20 5.76
C LEU A 88 -41.44 6.94 6.31
N LEU A 89 -40.76 5.83 6.28
CA LEU A 89 -41.12 4.63 7.02
C LEU A 89 -40.98 4.88 8.53
N LYS A 90 -41.57 4.00 9.32
CA LYS A 90 -41.42 4.03 10.77
C LYS A 90 -40.12 3.35 11.18
N HIS A 91 -39.00 4.06 11.14
CA HIS A 91 -37.68 3.54 11.52
C HIS A 91 -37.49 3.39 13.03
N SER A 92 -38.40 3.87 13.85
CA SER A 92 -38.47 3.55 15.27
C SER A 92 -39.68 2.65 15.54
N GLN A 93 -39.53 1.35 15.36
CA GLN A 93 -40.62 0.39 15.40
C GLN A 93 -41.20 0.22 16.82
N ASN A 94 -42.50 -0.06 16.86
CA ASN A 94 -43.23 -0.47 18.08
C ASN A 94 -43.53 -1.99 18.04
N ALA A 95 -42.44 -2.79 17.88
CA ALA A 95 -42.50 -4.26 17.82
C ALA A 95 -41.33 -4.85 18.61
N PRO A 96 -41.33 -6.13 18.95
CA PRO A 96 -40.18 -6.79 19.55
C PRO A 96 -38.91 -6.56 18.73
N ARG A 97 -37.76 -6.51 19.41
CA ARG A 97 -36.47 -6.20 18.73
C ARG A 97 -36.10 -7.24 17.67
N ALA A 98 -36.55 -8.48 17.82
CA ALA A 98 -36.28 -9.54 16.84
C ALA A 98 -37.19 -9.49 15.60
N GLU A 99 -38.24 -8.64 15.60
CA GLU A 99 -39.21 -8.57 14.51
C GLU A 99 -38.72 -7.69 13.40
N ALA A 100 -38.70 -8.20 12.15
CA ALA A 100 -38.42 -7.42 10.96
C ALA A 100 -39.64 -6.57 10.59
N THR A 101 -39.46 -5.27 10.35
CA THR A 101 -40.54 -4.32 10.10
C THR A 101 -40.49 -3.66 8.75
N HIS A 102 -39.32 -3.64 8.10
CA HIS A 102 -39.22 -3.10 6.73
C HIS A 102 -38.18 -3.83 5.89
N ARG A 103 -38.19 -3.52 4.62
CA ARG A 103 -37.33 -4.11 3.60
C ARG A 103 -36.17 -3.17 3.30
N VAL A 104 -34.98 -3.75 3.11
CA VAL A 104 -33.78 -3.08 2.57
C VAL A 104 -33.41 -3.72 1.24
N LYS A 105 -33.23 -2.88 0.21
CA LYS A 105 -32.67 -3.28 -1.07
C LYS A 105 -31.17 -3.03 -1.06
N LEU A 106 -30.40 -4.06 -1.40
CA LEU A 106 -28.95 -4.00 -1.51
C LEU A 106 -28.54 -3.94 -2.99
N LEU A 107 -27.50 -3.17 -3.30
CA LEU A 107 -26.95 -3.11 -4.65
C LEU A 107 -26.32 -4.46 -5.01
N GLU A 108 -26.62 -4.96 -6.20
CA GLU A 108 -26.18 -6.29 -6.65
C GLU A 108 -24.67 -6.41 -6.79
N ASP A 109 -24.01 -5.31 -7.18
CA ASP A 109 -22.58 -5.19 -7.36
C ASP A 109 -21.83 -4.87 -6.05
N SER A 110 -22.55 -4.75 -4.93
CA SER A 110 -21.97 -4.54 -3.60
C SER A 110 -21.59 -5.86 -2.94
N PHE A 111 -20.62 -5.79 -2.02
CA PHE A 111 -20.26 -6.95 -1.22
C PHE A 111 -21.43 -7.45 -0.34
N LEU A 112 -22.15 -6.54 0.34
CA LEU A 112 -23.33 -6.90 1.15
C LEU A 112 -24.45 -7.48 0.31
N GLY A 113 -24.65 -6.99 -0.92
CA GLY A 113 -25.60 -7.57 -1.86
C GLY A 113 -25.24 -8.98 -2.30
N GLN A 114 -23.95 -9.27 -2.48
CA GLN A 114 -23.47 -10.63 -2.76
C GLN A 114 -23.56 -11.55 -1.53
N LEU A 115 -23.31 -11.02 -0.34
CA LEU A 115 -23.33 -11.78 0.91
C LEU A 115 -24.75 -12.14 1.36
N LEU A 116 -25.67 -11.15 1.31
CA LEU A 116 -27.02 -11.25 1.92
C LEU A 116 -28.14 -11.40 0.87
N GLY A 117 -27.85 -11.15 -0.41
CA GLY A 117 -28.86 -11.09 -1.47
C GLY A 117 -29.35 -9.66 -1.73
N ARG A 118 -30.15 -9.50 -2.80
CA ARG A 118 -30.61 -8.19 -3.26
C ARG A 118 -31.65 -7.52 -2.35
N GLU A 119 -32.31 -8.28 -1.51
CA GLU A 119 -33.40 -7.82 -0.67
C GLU A 119 -33.44 -8.61 0.63
N ILE A 120 -33.46 -7.88 1.75
CA ILE A 120 -33.56 -8.46 3.10
C ILE A 120 -34.64 -7.73 3.90
N PHE A 121 -35.14 -8.36 4.96
CA PHE A 121 -36.06 -7.76 5.91
C PHE A 121 -35.36 -7.54 7.25
N VAL A 122 -35.49 -6.31 7.80
CA VAL A 122 -34.73 -5.87 8.96
C VAL A 122 -35.61 -5.24 10.03
N ASN A 123 -35.12 -5.20 11.26
CA ASN A 123 -35.68 -4.41 12.35
C ASN A 123 -35.18 -2.95 12.27
N SER A 124 -35.78 -2.03 13.03
CA SER A 124 -35.40 -0.62 12.96
C SER A 124 -35.69 0.11 14.28
N PHE A 125 -34.67 0.80 14.82
CA PHE A 125 -34.73 1.52 16.10
C PHE A 125 -33.94 2.84 16.04
N HIS A 126 -34.16 3.67 15.00
CA HIS A 126 -33.45 4.91 14.84
C HIS A 126 -34.38 6.03 14.32
N HIS A 127 -34.02 7.27 14.58
CA HIS A 127 -34.61 8.48 14.00
C HIS A 127 -33.55 9.34 13.29
N GLN A 128 -32.28 8.93 13.43
CA GLN A 128 -31.14 9.52 12.75
C GLN A 128 -30.65 8.58 11.65
N ALA A 129 -30.03 9.12 10.62
CA ALA A 129 -29.46 8.33 9.52
C ALA A 129 -28.16 8.94 9.00
N VAL A 130 -27.42 8.18 8.22
CA VAL A 130 -26.33 8.72 7.40
C VAL A 130 -26.95 9.48 6.23
N ALA A 131 -26.65 10.77 6.09
CA ALA A 131 -27.07 11.62 5.00
C ALA A 131 -26.17 11.52 3.78
N ASP A 132 -24.86 11.46 4.05
CA ASP A 132 -23.80 11.38 3.06
C ASP A 132 -22.70 10.45 3.61
N THR A 133 -22.30 9.47 2.83
CA THR A 133 -21.26 8.53 3.21
C THR A 133 -19.84 9.10 3.10
N GLY A 134 -19.66 10.27 2.49
CA GLY A 134 -18.37 10.84 2.16
C GLY A 134 -17.64 10.04 1.06
N THR A 135 -16.34 10.26 0.94
CA THR A 135 -15.51 9.59 -0.10
C THR A 135 -14.99 8.22 0.32
N GLN A 136 -15.00 7.91 1.61
CA GLN A 136 -14.45 6.66 2.16
C GLN A 136 -15.46 5.51 2.18
N PHE A 137 -16.75 5.81 1.95
CA PHE A 137 -17.81 4.81 1.92
C PHE A 137 -18.72 4.98 0.71
N ARG A 138 -19.29 3.87 0.29
CA ARG A 138 -20.38 3.79 -0.68
C ARG A 138 -21.67 3.34 0.03
N ALA A 139 -22.76 4.06 -0.15
CA ALA A 139 -24.07 3.60 0.26
C ALA A 139 -24.51 2.43 -0.65
N VAL A 140 -24.84 1.30 -0.04
CA VAL A 140 -25.12 0.05 -0.77
C VAL A 140 -26.46 -0.60 -0.39
N GLY A 141 -27.10 -0.13 0.69
CA GLY A 141 -28.42 -0.60 1.13
C GLY A 141 -29.37 0.55 1.37
N PHE A 142 -30.63 0.40 0.91
CA PHE A 142 -31.62 1.45 0.98
C PHE A 142 -32.99 0.91 1.40
N ALA A 143 -33.64 1.60 2.33
CA ALA A 143 -35.06 1.43 2.58
C ALA A 143 -35.91 2.00 1.44
N SER A 144 -37.20 1.72 1.38
CA SER A 144 -38.07 2.17 0.28
C SER A 144 -38.32 3.68 0.28
N ASP A 145 -38.05 4.38 1.38
CA ASP A 145 -38.10 5.83 1.50
C ASP A 145 -36.77 6.52 1.18
N GLY A 146 -35.78 5.75 0.71
CA GLY A 146 -34.44 6.23 0.34
C GLY A 146 -33.46 6.37 1.50
N THR A 147 -33.85 5.97 2.71
CA THR A 147 -32.93 5.97 3.86
C THR A 147 -31.77 5.00 3.61
N ILE A 148 -30.52 5.48 3.85
CA ILE A 148 -29.32 4.63 3.77
C ILE A 148 -29.30 3.69 4.95
N GLU A 149 -29.40 2.40 4.65
CA GLU A 149 -29.45 1.32 5.64
C GLU A 149 -28.15 0.50 5.71
N ALA A 150 -27.30 0.61 4.66
CA ALA A 150 -26.01 -0.08 4.66
C ALA A 150 -24.97 0.71 3.86
N MET A 151 -23.73 0.64 4.30
CA MET A 151 -22.58 1.20 3.61
C MET A 151 -21.36 0.28 3.70
N GLU A 152 -20.51 0.36 2.67
CA GLU A 152 -19.24 -0.35 2.55
C GLU A 152 -18.12 0.64 2.35
N SER A 153 -16.95 0.38 2.93
CA SER A 153 -15.78 1.19 2.63
C SER A 153 -15.35 1.00 1.18
N THR A 154 -15.01 2.10 0.51
CA THR A 154 -14.42 2.12 -0.84
C THR A 154 -12.94 1.78 -0.82
N THR A 155 -12.28 2.04 0.30
CA THR A 155 -10.82 1.88 0.49
C THR A 155 -10.49 0.64 1.31
N PHE A 156 -11.29 0.33 2.35
CA PHE A 156 -11.03 -0.73 3.31
C PHE A 156 -12.09 -1.83 3.21
N LYS A 157 -11.83 -2.88 2.46
CA LYS A 157 -12.80 -3.98 2.19
C LYS A 157 -13.37 -4.67 3.45
N SER A 158 -12.78 -4.42 4.61
CA SER A 158 -13.17 -5.02 5.89
C SER A 158 -13.92 -4.07 6.83
N ILE A 159 -14.39 -2.90 6.33
CA ILE A 159 -15.15 -1.94 7.12
C ILE A 159 -16.54 -1.80 6.53
N LEU A 160 -17.53 -2.16 7.33
CA LEU A 160 -18.95 -2.21 6.96
C LEU A 160 -19.79 -1.48 8.00
N GLY A 161 -20.90 -0.89 7.57
CA GLY A 161 -21.91 -0.32 8.45
C GLY A 161 -23.32 -0.74 8.06
N VAL A 162 -24.14 -1.09 9.05
CA VAL A 162 -25.56 -1.40 8.88
C VAL A 162 -26.40 -0.58 9.88
N GLN A 163 -27.54 -0.06 9.42
CA GLN A 163 -28.36 0.82 10.25
C GLN A 163 -29.34 0.04 11.15
N TRP A 164 -29.73 -1.18 10.74
CA TRP A 164 -30.55 -2.08 11.54
C TRP A 164 -29.74 -2.75 12.64
N HIS A 165 -30.42 -3.60 13.46
CA HIS A 165 -29.83 -4.31 14.58
C HIS A 165 -29.78 -5.83 14.35
N PRO A 166 -28.79 -6.33 13.57
CA PRO A 166 -28.66 -7.77 13.31
C PRO A 166 -28.43 -8.59 14.57
N GLU A 167 -27.85 -8.00 15.63
CA GLU A 167 -27.62 -8.66 16.92
C GLU A 167 -28.91 -9.03 17.66
N CYS A 168 -30.03 -8.46 17.25
CA CYS A 168 -31.34 -8.75 17.83
C CYS A 168 -32.17 -9.69 16.99
N MET A 169 -31.71 -10.12 15.82
CA MET A 169 -32.43 -10.93 14.85
C MET A 169 -31.85 -12.34 14.79
N ASP A 170 -32.70 -13.35 15.03
CA ASP A 170 -32.32 -14.77 14.90
C ASP A 170 -32.64 -15.27 13.48
N ASN A 171 -31.85 -14.84 12.50
CA ASN A 171 -31.99 -15.22 11.09
C ASN A 171 -30.64 -15.47 10.40
N GLU A 172 -30.71 -16.14 9.25
CA GLU A 172 -29.49 -16.50 8.49
C GLU A 172 -28.73 -15.29 7.97
N ASP A 173 -29.40 -14.18 7.63
CA ASP A 173 -28.73 -12.98 7.12
C ASP A 173 -27.86 -12.33 8.19
N SER A 174 -28.34 -12.22 9.42
CA SER A 174 -27.56 -11.77 10.57
C SER A 174 -26.40 -12.71 10.86
N ALA A 175 -26.62 -14.03 10.81
CA ALA A 175 -25.59 -15.03 11.01
C ALA A 175 -24.49 -14.94 9.95
N ARG A 176 -24.84 -14.70 8.67
CA ARG A 176 -23.88 -14.50 7.57
C ARG A 176 -23.05 -13.24 7.78
N LEU A 177 -23.66 -12.12 8.18
CA LEU A 177 -22.97 -10.86 8.44
C LEU A 177 -21.92 -11.01 9.56
N PHE A 178 -22.32 -11.60 10.70
CA PHE A 178 -21.39 -11.82 11.82
C PHE A 178 -20.31 -12.85 11.49
N ARG A 179 -20.65 -13.92 10.79
CA ARG A 179 -19.67 -14.92 10.32
C ARG A 179 -18.61 -14.27 9.42
N HIS A 180 -19.06 -13.44 8.48
CA HIS A 180 -18.13 -12.68 7.64
C HIS A 180 -17.21 -11.77 8.47
N PHE A 181 -17.76 -10.98 9.39
CA PHE A 181 -16.97 -10.10 10.25
C PHE A 181 -15.91 -10.89 11.04
N VAL A 182 -16.28 -12.02 11.66
CA VAL A 182 -15.33 -12.89 12.39
C VAL A 182 -14.26 -13.45 11.46
N GLN A 183 -14.62 -13.84 10.23
CA GLN A 183 -13.64 -14.31 9.23
C GLN A 183 -12.64 -13.21 8.84
N GLN A 184 -13.09 -11.95 8.70
CA GLN A 184 -12.20 -10.82 8.44
C GLN A 184 -11.24 -10.57 9.61
N CYS A 185 -11.74 -10.63 10.84
CA CYS A 185 -10.91 -10.53 12.05
C CYS A 185 -9.87 -11.65 12.11
N ALA A 186 -10.26 -12.88 11.83
CA ALA A 186 -9.34 -14.03 11.81
C ALA A 186 -8.29 -13.92 10.70
N SER A 187 -8.66 -13.37 9.52
CA SER A 187 -7.72 -13.09 8.44
C SER A 187 -6.71 -12.01 8.84
N TYR A 188 -7.19 -10.92 9.45
CA TYR A 188 -6.32 -9.85 9.97
C TYR A 188 -5.36 -10.37 11.04
N TYR A 189 -5.86 -11.17 12.00
CA TYR A 189 -5.05 -11.81 13.03
C TYR A 189 -3.90 -12.63 12.42
N ARG A 190 -4.18 -13.50 11.44
CA ARG A 190 -3.16 -14.34 10.79
C ARG A 190 -2.07 -13.49 10.12
N ALA A 191 -2.46 -12.48 9.33
CA ALA A 191 -1.50 -11.60 8.68
C ALA A 191 -0.66 -10.82 9.71
N ARG A 192 -1.28 -10.28 10.76
CA ARG A 192 -0.58 -9.59 11.83
C ARG A 192 0.41 -10.50 12.57
N GLN A 193 0.01 -11.76 12.85
CA GLN A 193 0.92 -12.75 13.46
C GLN A 193 2.10 -13.05 12.54
N TRP A 194 1.87 -13.18 11.23
CA TRP A 194 2.95 -13.36 10.27
C TRP A 194 3.96 -12.21 10.36
N HIS A 195 3.51 -10.95 10.28
CA HIS A 195 4.40 -9.77 10.39
C HIS A 195 5.14 -9.68 11.74
N GLN A 196 4.56 -10.19 12.82
CA GLN A 196 5.25 -10.24 14.12
C GLN A 196 6.43 -11.23 14.14
N HIS A 197 6.30 -12.35 13.46
CA HIS A 197 7.25 -13.45 13.52
C HIS A 197 8.20 -13.53 12.32
N HIS A 198 7.84 -12.98 11.18
CA HIS A 198 8.61 -12.99 9.94
C HIS A 198 9.08 -11.58 9.59
N LEU A 199 10.16 -11.47 8.84
CA LEU A 199 10.74 -10.21 8.43
C LEU A 199 10.16 -9.79 7.08
N SER A 200 9.68 -8.56 7.00
CA SER A 200 9.18 -7.95 5.77
C SER A 200 10.14 -6.86 5.28
N LEU A 201 10.40 -6.85 3.98
CA LEU A 201 11.27 -5.90 3.31
C LEU A 201 10.60 -5.36 2.05
N ASP A 202 10.58 -4.04 1.90
CA ASP A 202 10.33 -3.35 0.65
C ASP A 202 11.67 -2.99 0.00
N SER A 203 11.90 -3.48 -1.21
CA SER A 203 13.20 -3.34 -1.87
C SER A 203 13.40 -2.03 -2.60
N HIS A 204 12.36 -1.18 -2.73
CA HIS A 204 12.50 0.10 -3.45
C HIS A 204 11.48 1.13 -3.00
N CYS A 205 11.99 2.27 -2.53
CA CYS A 205 11.19 3.39 -2.06
C CYS A 205 11.91 4.71 -2.31
N ASP A 206 11.18 5.70 -2.82
CA ASP A 206 11.70 7.01 -3.24
C ASP A 206 11.43 8.16 -2.26
N THR A 207 11.14 7.86 -0.99
CA THR A 207 10.95 8.90 0.04
C THR A 207 12.02 10.00 0.02
N PRO A 208 13.31 9.71 -0.28
CA PRO A 208 14.33 10.77 -0.40
C PRO A 208 14.06 11.82 -1.48
N MET A 209 13.20 11.57 -2.47
CA MET A 209 12.79 12.58 -3.46
C MET A 209 12.00 13.74 -2.83
N PHE A 210 11.41 13.52 -1.67
CA PHE A 210 10.59 14.50 -0.94
C PHE A 210 11.39 15.34 0.08
N PHE A 211 12.70 15.13 0.21
CA PHE A 211 13.51 15.84 1.21
C PHE A 211 13.42 17.37 1.12
N ASP A 212 13.19 17.93 -0.06
CA ASP A 212 13.04 19.38 -0.24
C ASP A 212 11.64 19.91 0.12
N GLN A 213 10.71 19.03 0.55
CA GLN A 213 9.33 19.38 0.87
C GLN A 213 9.03 19.45 2.37
N ASP A 214 10.04 19.55 3.22
CA ASP A 214 9.90 19.59 4.68
C ASP A 214 9.05 18.42 5.21
N ILE A 215 9.47 17.21 4.90
CA ILE A 215 8.86 15.97 5.40
C ILE A 215 9.36 15.64 6.81
N ASP A 216 8.52 14.94 7.58
CA ASP A 216 8.88 14.44 8.90
C ASP A 216 8.65 12.92 8.98
N PHE A 217 9.71 12.14 8.80
CA PHE A 217 9.67 10.69 8.88
C PHE A 217 9.28 10.15 10.27
N ASN A 218 9.45 10.97 11.31
CA ASN A 218 9.14 10.60 12.70
C ASN A 218 7.70 10.95 13.10
N ARG A 219 6.79 11.14 12.15
CA ARG A 219 5.34 11.23 12.35
C ARG A 219 4.62 10.68 11.14
N ARG A 220 3.30 10.47 11.27
CA ARG A 220 2.47 10.10 10.13
C ARG A 220 2.31 11.32 9.21
N ASP A 221 3.18 11.43 8.21
CA ASP A 221 3.24 12.56 7.30
C ASP A 221 2.39 12.30 6.03
N PRO A 222 1.38 13.13 5.72
CA PRO A 222 0.54 12.94 4.53
C PRO A 222 1.27 13.18 3.20
N LYS A 223 2.47 13.76 3.22
CA LYS A 223 3.25 14.07 2.02
C LYS A 223 3.99 12.88 1.44
N ILE A 224 4.25 11.84 2.25
CA ILE A 224 5.02 10.66 1.87
C ILE A 224 4.23 9.38 2.15
N LEU A 225 4.49 8.33 1.39
CA LEU A 225 3.80 7.04 1.50
C LEU A 225 4.50 6.10 2.48
N VAL A 226 5.77 6.38 2.82
CA VAL A 226 6.56 5.60 3.78
C VAL A 226 7.12 6.52 4.86
N ASP A 227 6.66 6.34 6.09
CA ASP A 227 7.22 6.92 7.31
C ASP A 227 7.23 5.88 8.43
N ALA A 228 7.86 6.18 9.55
CA ALA A 228 8.02 5.24 10.65
C ALA A 228 6.67 4.74 11.22
N PHE A 229 5.62 5.56 11.18
CA PHE A 229 4.27 5.18 11.62
C PHE A 229 3.59 4.27 10.62
N LYS A 230 3.61 4.60 9.33
CA LYS A 230 3.04 3.76 8.26
C LYS A 230 3.76 2.41 8.17
N MET A 231 5.09 2.38 8.33
CA MET A 231 5.84 1.12 8.42
C MET A 231 5.36 0.27 9.61
N ALA A 232 5.13 0.90 10.77
CA ALA A 232 4.63 0.19 11.95
C ALA A 232 3.18 -0.30 11.78
N GLU A 233 2.32 0.50 11.20
CA GLU A 233 0.91 0.20 10.92
C GLU A 233 0.76 -0.98 9.94
N GLY A 234 1.53 -0.99 8.87
CA GLY A 234 1.50 -2.04 7.84
C GLY A 234 2.38 -3.25 8.14
N GLY A 235 3.15 -3.22 9.25
CA GLY A 235 4.05 -4.32 9.62
C GLY A 235 5.32 -4.40 8.77
N LEU A 236 5.74 -3.31 8.12
CA LEU A 236 6.97 -3.27 7.34
C LEU A 236 8.18 -3.10 8.26
N ASP A 237 9.11 -4.05 8.22
CA ASP A 237 10.31 -4.03 9.07
C ASP A 237 11.48 -3.29 8.46
N ALA A 238 11.61 -3.36 7.12
CA ALA A 238 12.72 -2.77 6.41
C ALA A 238 12.30 -2.18 5.06
N SER A 239 12.93 -1.07 4.65
CA SER A 239 12.76 -0.48 3.33
C SER A 239 14.10 -0.04 2.78
N ILE A 240 14.35 -0.30 1.50
CA ILE A 240 15.50 0.25 0.80
C ILE A 240 15.08 1.59 0.19
N MET A 241 15.63 2.67 0.73
CA MET A 241 15.38 4.03 0.26
C MET A 241 16.51 4.49 -0.65
N VAL A 242 16.16 4.95 -1.84
CA VAL A 242 17.14 5.21 -2.88
C VAL A 242 17.48 6.68 -3.06
N ALA A 243 18.74 6.95 -3.35
CA ALA A 243 19.17 8.22 -3.92
C ALA A 243 18.86 8.19 -5.42
N TYR A 244 17.70 8.72 -5.80
CA TYR A 244 17.30 8.83 -7.21
C TYR A 244 18.05 9.91 -7.96
N LEU A 245 18.55 9.57 -9.16
CA LEU A 245 19.23 10.48 -10.07
C LEU A 245 18.59 10.43 -11.45
N ALA A 246 17.92 11.52 -11.83
CA ALA A 246 17.45 11.66 -13.20
C ALA A 246 18.65 11.65 -14.18
N GLN A 247 18.53 10.90 -15.27
CA GLN A 247 19.55 10.91 -16.33
C GLN A 247 19.64 12.29 -16.98
N LYS A 248 20.83 12.83 -17.03
CA LYS A 248 21.15 14.13 -17.65
C LYS A 248 22.26 13.97 -18.67
N GLU A 249 22.87 15.09 -19.08
CA GLU A 249 24.04 15.14 -19.97
C GLU A 249 25.19 14.31 -19.40
N ARG A 250 25.99 13.75 -20.30
CA ARG A 250 27.10 12.85 -19.97
C ARG A 250 28.44 13.58 -20.18
N THR A 251 28.60 14.67 -19.42
CA THR A 251 29.85 15.45 -19.36
C THR A 251 30.55 15.24 -18.02
N PRO A 252 31.88 15.47 -17.93
CA PRO A 252 32.58 15.35 -16.65
C PRO A 252 31.96 16.18 -15.53
N GLU A 253 31.50 17.40 -15.84
CA GLU A 253 30.88 18.32 -14.88
C GLU A 253 29.52 17.77 -14.41
N ALA A 254 28.73 17.19 -15.33
CA ALA A 254 27.44 16.60 -14.99
C ALA A 254 27.60 15.33 -14.13
N HIS A 255 28.62 14.52 -14.40
CA HIS A 255 28.95 13.35 -13.57
C HIS A 255 29.37 13.76 -12.15
N LEU A 256 30.26 14.77 -12.00
CA LEU A 256 30.63 15.31 -10.69
C LEU A 256 29.41 15.83 -9.93
N ALA A 257 28.49 16.53 -10.61
CA ALA A 257 27.26 17.02 -10.01
C ALA A 257 26.32 15.87 -9.60
N ALA A 258 26.25 14.77 -10.38
CA ALA A 258 25.46 13.59 -10.05
C ALA A 258 26.02 12.88 -8.80
N THR A 259 27.33 12.70 -8.74
CA THR A 259 27.99 12.12 -7.55
C THR A 259 27.73 12.98 -6.31
N ALA A 260 27.94 14.30 -6.39
CA ALA A 260 27.69 15.21 -5.27
C ALA A 260 26.21 15.22 -4.84
N LYS A 261 25.27 15.12 -5.81
CA LYS A 261 23.84 15.02 -5.50
C LYS A 261 23.52 13.72 -4.75
N ALA A 262 24.05 12.59 -5.21
CA ALA A 262 23.84 11.29 -4.53
C ALA A 262 24.38 11.35 -3.10
N ASP A 263 25.59 11.85 -2.91
CA ASP A 263 26.19 12.02 -1.58
C ASP A 263 25.32 12.89 -0.67
N GLY A 264 24.84 14.02 -1.17
CA GLY A 264 23.94 14.91 -0.41
C GLY A 264 22.61 14.26 -0.02
N ILE A 265 22.02 13.43 -0.88
CA ILE A 265 20.80 12.68 -0.56
C ILE A 265 21.10 11.65 0.55
N LEU A 266 22.20 10.92 0.44
CA LEU A 266 22.60 9.90 1.42
C LEU A 266 22.93 10.50 2.81
N ASP A 267 23.52 11.70 2.84
CA ASP A 267 23.75 12.42 4.10
C ASP A 267 22.42 12.79 4.76
N ARG A 268 21.46 13.28 3.98
CA ARG A 268 20.12 13.63 4.48
C ARG A 268 19.34 12.38 4.93
N LEU A 269 19.46 11.27 4.20
CA LEU A 269 18.84 10.00 4.57
C LEU A 269 19.37 9.51 5.93
N THR A 270 20.68 9.55 6.11
CA THR A 270 21.32 9.18 7.39
C THR A 270 20.84 10.08 8.52
N ALA A 271 20.84 11.40 8.31
CA ALA A 271 20.37 12.36 9.31
C ALA A 271 18.89 12.17 9.64
N MET A 272 18.03 11.89 8.66
CA MET A 272 16.61 11.60 8.87
C MET A 272 16.41 10.40 9.81
N VAL A 273 17.14 9.31 9.57
CA VAL A 273 17.05 8.10 10.37
C VAL A 273 17.62 8.31 11.77
N GLU A 274 18.73 9.02 11.92
CA GLU A 274 19.33 9.37 13.22
C GLU A 274 18.39 10.19 14.12
N HIS A 275 17.53 11.01 13.51
CA HIS A 275 16.51 11.79 14.24
C HIS A 275 15.23 10.99 14.54
N CYS A 276 15.08 9.79 14.02
CA CYS A 276 13.90 8.95 14.24
C CYS A 276 14.15 7.89 15.32
N PRO A 277 13.51 8.01 16.51
CA PRO A 277 13.77 7.09 17.63
C PRO A 277 13.29 5.66 17.40
N SER A 278 12.47 5.42 16.38
CA SER A 278 11.90 4.10 16.05
C SER A 278 12.53 3.46 14.81
N ALA A 279 13.52 4.12 14.17
CA ALA A 279 14.21 3.60 13.00
C ALA A 279 15.73 3.56 13.21
N ARG A 280 16.40 2.72 12.45
CA ARG A 280 17.87 2.63 12.38
C ARG A 280 18.32 2.32 10.97
N MET A 281 19.50 2.81 10.60
CA MET A 281 20.18 2.34 9.40
C MET A 281 20.53 0.85 9.53
N ALA A 282 20.51 0.15 8.39
CA ALA A 282 21.00 -1.22 8.28
C ALA A 282 21.73 -1.41 6.95
N PHE A 283 22.76 -2.24 6.93
CA PHE A 283 23.64 -2.46 5.79
C PHE A 283 23.84 -3.94 5.48
N SER A 284 23.21 -4.81 6.28
CA SER A 284 23.25 -6.27 6.16
C SER A 284 21.94 -6.92 6.64
N PRO A 285 21.64 -8.15 6.20
CA PRO A 285 20.50 -8.91 6.72
C PRO A 285 20.54 -9.15 8.24
N GLU A 286 21.75 -9.30 8.81
CA GLU A 286 21.96 -9.49 10.24
C GLU A 286 21.55 -8.26 11.04
N GLU A 287 21.90 -7.07 10.55
CA GLU A 287 21.50 -5.79 11.17
C GLU A 287 19.99 -5.57 11.09
N VAL A 288 19.35 -5.91 9.96
CA VAL A 288 17.89 -5.84 9.82
C VAL A 288 17.21 -6.75 10.85
N ARG A 289 17.69 -8.00 11.02
CA ARG A 289 17.16 -8.93 12.04
C ARG A 289 17.38 -8.40 13.46
N ALA A 290 18.55 -7.86 13.74
CA ALA A 290 18.85 -7.27 15.04
C ALA A 290 17.97 -6.04 15.35
N ASN A 291 17.75 -5.17 14.38
CA ASN A 291 16.87 -4.01 14.50
C ASN A 291 15.43 -4.46 14.80
N LYS A 292 14.87 -5.41 14.04
CA LYS A 292 13.54 -5.96 14.30
C LYS A 292 13.43 -6.54 15.71
N ALA A 293 14.40 -7.37 16.13
CA ALA A 293 14.42 -7.96 17.47
C ALA A 293 14.46 -6.90 18.59
N ALA A 294 15.06 -5.74 18.30
CA ALA A 294 15.13 -4.60 19.22
C ALA A 294 13.94 -3.63 19.09
N GLY A 295 12.99 -3.90 18.19
CA GLY A 295 11.78 -3.08 18.00
C GLY A 295 11.96 -1.87 17.07
N TYR A 296 13.04 -1.82 16.28
CA TYR A 296 13.31 -0.76 15.31
C TYR A 296 12.94 -1.16 13.88
N ARG A 297 12.55 -0.17 13.08
CA ARG A 297 12.47 -0.29 11.62
C ARG A 297 13.85 -0.08 11.01
N SER A 298 14.13 -0.78 9.91
CA SER A 298 15.43 -0.67 9.23
C SER A 298 15.28 0.13 7.95
N ILE A 299 16.19 1.08 7.75
CA ILE A 299 16.33 1.80 6.48
C ILE A 299 17.69 1.42 5.89
N LEU A 300 17.67 0.91 4.66
CA LEU A 300 18.85 0.53 3.91
C LEU A 300 19.04 1.54 2.75
N PRO A 301 20.27 2.06 2.55
CA PRO A 301 20.50 3.00 1.47
C PRO A 301 20.74 2.29 0.13
N GLY A 302 20.09 2.75 -0.94
CA GLY A 302 20.32 2.35 -2.32
C GLY A 302 20.63 3.55 -3.20
N ILE A 303 21.04 3.29 -4.45
CA ILE A 303 21.16 4.30 -5.51
C ILE A 303 20.30 3.86 -6.69
N GLU A 304 19.47 4.74 -7.18
CA GLU A 304 18.77 4.56 -8.43
C GLU A 304 19.39 5.40 -9.53
N ASN A 305 19.94 4.74 -10.52
CA ASN A 305 20.73 5.18 -11.65
C ASN A 305 22.25 5.24 -11.37
N GLY A 306 22.98 4.29 -11.93
CA GLY A 306 24.45 4.23 -11.92
C GLY A 306 25.14 5.45 -12.57
N TYR A 307 24.39 6.40 -13.07
CA TYR A 307 24.86 7.73 -13.48
C TYR A 307 25.69 8.42 -12.38
N ALA A 308 25.45 8.07 -11.10
CA ALA A 308 26.25 8.49 -9.96
C ALA A 308 27.72 8.06 -10.04
N PHE A 309 28.03 6.97 -10.78
CA PHE A 309 29.39 6.48 -10.92
C PHE A 309 30.19 7.31 -11.92
N GLY A 310 29.52 8.05 -12.82
CA GLY A 310 30.15 8.75 -13.92
C GLY A 310 30.95 7.78 -14.79
N THR A 311 32.21 8.09 -15.01
CA THR A 311 33.19 7.25 -15.73
C THR A 311 34.32 6.75 -14.82
N ASP A 312 34.15 6.83 -13.48
CA ASP A 312 35.15 6.45 -12.52
C ASP A 312 34.71 5.21 -11.73
N LEU A 313 35.37 4.10 -11.99
CA LEU A 313 35.09 2.82 -11.33
C LEU A 313 35.32 2.89 -9.79
N ALA A 314 36.16 3.81 -9.30
CA ALA A 314 36.39 3.99 -7.87
C ALA A 314 35.12 4.44 -7.11
N ASN A 315 34.16 5.07 -7.81
CA ASN A 315 32.89 5.48 -7.20
C ASN A 315 32.03 4.28 -6.76
N VAL A 316 32.18 3.10 -7.35
CA VAL A 316 31.51 1.88 -6.90
C VAL A 316 31.96 1.52 -5.46
N ALA A 317 33.29 1.54 -5.23
CA ALA A 317 33.85 1.28 -3.90
C ALA A 317 33.51 2.40 -2.90
N HIS A 318 33.51 3.67 -3.35
CA HIS A 318 33.09 4.82 -2.54
C HIS A 318 31.65 4.60 -1.99
N TYR A 319 30.68 4.33 -2.84
CA TYR A 319 29.31 4.13 -2.40
C TYR A 319 29.13 2.87 -1.56
N ARG A 320 29.87 1.79 -1.85
CA ARG A 320 29.82 0.61 -0.96
C ARG A 320 30.33 0.92 0.44
N GLN A 321 31.37 1.75 0.58
CA GLN A 321 31.86 2.21 1.87
C GLN A 321 30.85 3.11 2.60
N ARG A 322 29.98 3.80 1.86
CA ARG A 322 28.84 4.54 2.42
C ARG A 322 27.65 3.66 2.79
N GLY A 323 27.77 2.35 2.60
CA GLY A 323 26.75 1.38 3.00
C GLY A 323 25.73 1.05 1.92
N ILE A 324 25.86 1.55 0.70
CA ILE A 324 24.94 1.27 -0.40
C ILE A 324 24.79 -0.25 -0.58
N VAL A 325 23.56 -0.75 -0.51
CA VAL A 325 23.25 -2.19 -0.63
C VAL A 325 23.09 -2.63 -2.08
N TYR A 326 22.50 -1.77 -2.93
CA TYR A 326 22.46 -1.97 -4.39
C TYR A 326 22.53 -0.66 -5.16
N THR A 327 22.88 -0.76 -6.44
CA THR A 327 22.69 0.32 -7.42
C THR A 327 21.97 -0.21 -8.63
N THR A 328 20.88 0.49 -9.05
CA THR A 328 20.20 0.29 -10.33
C THR A 328 21.10 0.82 -11.45
N LEU A 329 21.44 -0.01 -12.44
CA LEU A 329 22.46 0.33 -13.44
C LEU A 329 22.08 1.57 -14.25
N CYS A 330 20.82 1.78 -14.58
CA CYS A 330 20.29 2.97 -15.26
C CYS A 330 18.88 3.28 -14.77
N HIS A 331 18.39 4.48 -15.09
CA HIS A 331 16.97 4.84 -15.02
C HIS A 331 16.41 5.02 -16.44
N ASN A 332 15.45 5.94 -16.66
CA ASN A 332 15.01 6.29 -18.00
C ASN A 332 16.11 7.07 -18.73
N GLY A 333 16.56 6.57 -19.88
CA GLY A 333 17.71 7.04 -20.63
C GLY A 333 18.95 6.19 -20.43
N ASN A 334 19.74 6.04 -21.50
CA ASN A 334 21.03 5.34 -21.48
C ASN A 334 22.06 6.13 -20.69
N ASN A 335 23.04 5.45 -20.13
CA ASN A 335 24.20 6.09 -19.49
C ASN A 335 25.51 5.41 -19.94
N GLU A 336 26.62 5.66 -19.26
CA GLU A 336 27.92 5.08 -19.58
C GLU A 336 27.97 3.59 -19.37
N ILE A 337 27.04 3.04 -18.57
CA ILE A 337 27.03 1.65 -18.12
C ILE A 337 26.23 0.78 -19.11
N CYS A 338 25.03 1.22 -19.52
CA CYS A 338 24.12 0.35 -20.27
C CYS A 338 22.99 1.08 -20.98
N ASP A 339 22.28 0.32 -21.81
CA ASP A 339 21.01 0.73 -22.40
C ASP A 339 19.85 0.54 -21.42
N SER A 340 18.95 1.53 -21.40
CA SER A 340 17.72 1.58 -20.64
C SER A 340 16.57 0.92 -21.42
N ALA A 341 15.61 0.31 -20.71
CA ALA A 341 14.32 -0.13 -21.26
C ALA A 341 13.48 1.04 -21.83
N ARG A 342 13.77 2.26 -21.38
CA ARG A 342 13.14 3.51 -21.86
C ARG A 342 14.21 4.53 -22.26
N PRO A 343 14.83 4.36 -23.45
CA PRO A 343 15.73 5.38 -24.00
C PRO A 343 15.00 6.74 -24.06
N ASN A 344 15.68 7.81 -23.69
CA ASN A 344 15.12 9.15 -23.71
C ASN A 344 15.07 9.74 -25.15
N ALA A 345 14.56 10.96 -25.30
CA ALA A 345 14.43 11.59 -26.62
C ALA A 345 15.78 11.79 -27.28
N LEU A 346 16.81 12.16 -26.52
CA LEU A 346 18.18 12.37 -27.03
C LEU A 346 18.82 11.06 -27.48
N ASP A 347 18.60 9.95 -26.76
CA ASP A 347 19.07 8.62 -27.17
C ASP A 347 18.45 8.22 -28.51
N LYS A 348 17.12 8.43 -28.66
CA LYS A 348 16.41 8.12 -29.91
C LYS A 348 16.85 8.99 -31.09
N GLU A 349 17.20 10.25 -30.83
CA GLU A 349 17.77 11.14 -31.84
C GLU A 349 19.16 10.68 -32.27
N ARG A 350 20.00 10.29 -31.31
CA ARG A 350 21.40 9.85 -31.59
C ARG A 350 21.44 8.46 -32.23
N PHE A 351 20.57 7.58 -31.85
CA PHE A 351 20.54 6.16 -32.27
C PHE A 351 19.18 5.73 -32.86
N PRO A 352 18.72 6.40 -33.95
CA PRO A 352 17.40 6.15 -34.52
C PRO A 352 17.25 4.73 -35.11
N ALA A 353 18.32 4.15 -35.63
CA ALA A 353 18.32 2.82 -36.23
C ALA A 353 18.06 1.69 -35.22
N THR A 354 18.37 1.93 -33.95
CA THR A 354 18.21 0.98 -32.84
C THR A 354 17.12 1.42 -31.84
N ASN A 355 16.28 2.39 -32.24
CA ASN A 355 15.25 2.99 -31.39
C ASN A 355 15.81 3.50 -30.03
N GLY A 356 17.01 4.04 -30.08
CA GLY A 356 17.69 4.64 -28.93
C GLY A 356 18.71 3.74 -28.21
N ALA A 357 18.83 2.45 -28.56
CA ALA A 357 19.88 1.62 -27.97
C ALA A 357 21.27 2.02 -28.49
N GLU A 358 22.17 2.31 -27.57
CA GLU A 358 23.54 2.79 -27.85
C GLU A 358 24.55 1.64 -27.82
N HIS A 359 24.48 0.83 -26.76
CA HIS A 359 25.50 -0.18 -26.46
C HIS A 359 25.11 -1.60 -26.91
N GLY A 360 23.82 -1.83 -27.23
CA GLY A 360 23.27 -3.15 -27.48
C GLY A 360 23.21 -4.01 -26.20
N GLY A 361 23.25 -3.41 -25.03
CA GLY A 361 23.26 -4.06 -23.71
C GLY A 361 24.19 -3.32 -22.75
N LEU A 362 25.11 -4.04 -22.08
CA LEU A 362 26.17 -3.44 -21.28
C LEU A 362 27.28 -2.85 -22.18
N SER A 363 27.72 -1.66 -21.87
CA SER A 363 28.97 -1.11 -22.43
C SER A 363 30.21 -1.87 -21.93
N ALA A 364 31.38 -1.58 -22.47
CA ALA A 364 32.64 -2.11 -21.92
C ALA A 364 32.84 -1.67 -20.46
N PHE A 365 32.60 -0.40 -20.16
CA PHE A 365 32.65 0.13 -18.80
C PHE A 365 31.58 -0.49 -17.89
N GLY A 366 30.38 -0.73 -18.42
CA GLY A 366 29.31 -1.41 -17.69
C GLY A 366 29.67 -2.82 -17.22
N ARG A 367 30.43 -3.57 -18.01
CA ARG A 367 30.95 -4.89 -17.62
C ARG A 367 31.95 -4.79 -16.46
N GLU A 368 32.81 -3.76 -16.47
CA GLU A 368 33.73 -3.47 -15.36
C GLU A 368 32.97 -3.05 -14.11
N VAL A 369 31.92 -2.21 -14.25
CA VAL A 369 31.06 -1.81 -13.12
C VAL A 369 30.39 -3.01 -12.46
N VAL A 370 29.75 -3.90 -13.23
CA VAL A 370 29.14 -5.13 -12.68
C VAL A 370 30.16 -6.01 -11.96
N ALA A 371 31.37 -6.18 -12.55
CA ALA A 371 32.43 -6.95 -11.92
C ALA A 371 32.91 -6.30 -10.62
N GLU A 372 33.06 -4.97 -10.60
CA GLU A 372 33.46 -4.23 -9.39
C GLU A 372 32.37 -4.24 -8.31
N MET A 373 31.08 -4.10 -8.67
CA MET A 373 29.97 -4.26 -7.72
C MET A 373 30.00 -5.64 -7.04
N ASN A 374 30.24 -6.70 -7.82
CA ASN A 374 30.42 -8.03 -7.26
C ASN A 374 31.62 -8.10 -6.30
N ARG A 375 32.75 -7.51 -6.70
CA ARG A 375 33.98 -7.52 -5.88
C ARG A 375 33.81 -6.82 -4.54
N VAL A 376 33.10 -5.70 -4.50
CA VAL A 376 32.89 -4.94 -3.25
C VAL A 376 31.69 -5.41 -2.44
N GLY A 377 30.87 -6.34 -2.97
CA GLY A 377 29.68 -6.86 -2.30
C GLY A 377 28.49 -5.89 -2.35
N MET A 378 28.32 -5.17 -3.47
CA MET A 378 27.14 -4.37 -3.80
C MET A 378 26.27 -5.17 -4.76
N MET A 379 24.96 -5.30 -4.49
CA MET A 379 24.04 -5.97 -5.41
C MET A 379 23.83 -5.15 -6.68
N VAL A 380 23.71 -5.85 -7.82
CA VAL A 380 23.35 -5.26 -9.12
C VAL A 380 21.83 -5.27 -9.22
N ASP A 381 21.23 -4.10 -9.46
CA ASP A 381 19.79 -3.98 -9.73
C ASP A 381 19.57 -3.70 -11.22
N LEU A 382 18.70 -4.52 -11.84
CA LEU A 382 18.36 -4.46 -13.27
C LEU A 382 16.97 -3.88 -13.57
N SER A 383 16.29 -3.33 -12.58
CA SER A 383 15.13 -2.50 -12.87
C SER A 383 15.54 -1.36 -13.82
N HIS A 384 14.67 -0.94 -14.72
CA HIS A 384 14.94 0.00 -15.81
C HIS A 384 15.87 -0.48 -16.95
N ALA A 385 16.60 -1.57 -16.78
CA ALA A 385 17.55 -2.04 -17.79
C ALA A 385 16.81 -2.60 -19.04
N ALA A 386 17.39 -2.34 -20.21
CA ALA A 386 16.94 -2.97 -21.45
C ALA A 386 17.08 -4.51 -21.36
N GLU A 387 16.29 -5.24 -22.13
CA GLU A 387 16.35 -6.71 -22.14
C GLU A 387 17.76 -7.23 -22.50
N SER A 388 18.44 -6.57 -23.44
CA SER A 388 19.84 -6.88 -23.77
C SER A 388 20.78 -6.64 -22.61
N THR A 389 20.62 -5.51 -21.90
CA THR A 389 21.39 -5.19 -20.68
C THR A 389 21.17 -6.25 -19.59
N PHE A 390 19.91 -6.69 -19.42
CA PHE A 390 19.56 -7.71 -18.45
C PHE A 390 20.35 -9.01 -18.68
N TYR A 391 20.34 -9.55 -19.91
CA TYR A 391 21.06 -10.81 -20.20
C TYR A 391 22.59 -10.64 -20.17
N ASP A 392 23.11 -9.49 -20.61
CA ASP A 392 24.53 -9.19 -20.50
C ASP A 392 24.99 -9.14 -19.05
N ALA A 393 24.23 -8.49 -18.17
CA ALA A 393 24.54 -8.41 -16.74
C ALA A 393 24.50 -9.79 -16.07
N LEU A 394 23.49 -10.63 -16.39
CA LEU A 394 23.44 -12.01 -15.91
C LEU A 394 24.67 -12.83 -16.34
N ALA A 395 25.16 -12.62 -17.57
CA ALA A 395 26.34 -13.33 -18.08
C ALA A 395 27.65 -12.88 -17.40
N VAL A 396 27.73 -11.63 -16.95
CA VAL A 396 28.92 -11.04 -16.31
C VAL A 396 28.95 -11.30 -14.81
N SER A 397 27.79 -11.19 -14.15
CA SER A 397 27.70 -11.29 -12.68
C SER A 397 28.09 -12.68 -12.18
N LYS A 398 28.81 -12.73 -11.08
CA LYS A 398 29.21 -13.95 -10.36
C LYS A 398 28.35 -14.23 -9.13
N VAL A 399 27.41 -13.34 -8.83
CA VAL A 399 26.50 -13.40 -7.68
C VAL A 399 25.08 -13.14 -8.15
N PRO A 400 24.06 -13.55 -7.37
CA PRO A 400 22.68 -13.23 -7.68
C PRO A 400 22.42 -11.74 -7.91
N ILE A 401 21.53 -11.43 -8.83
CA ILE A 401 21.12 -10.09 -9.24
C ILE A 401 19.68 -9.85 -8.78
N VAL A 402 19.29 -8.60 -8.60
CA VAL A 402 17.91 -8.22 -8.25
C VAL A 402 17.28 -7.37 -9.39
N CYS A 403 15.96 -7.43 -9.49
CA CYS A 403 15.13 -6.42 -10.13
C CYS A 403 14.28 -5.79 -9.05
N SER A 404 14.70 -4.63 -8.54
CA SER A 404 14.16 -4.05 -7.29
C SER A 404 12.69 -3.63 -7.39
N HIS A 405 12.20 -3.29 -8.60
CA HIS A 405 10.81 -2.87 -8.84
C HIS A 405 10.43 -3.10 -10.32
N SER A 406 9.91 -4.30 -10.63
CA SER A 406 9.50 -4.70 -12.00
C SER A 406 8.38 -5.74 -11.92
N SER A 407 7.36 -5.59 -12.75
CA SER A 407 6.21 -6.51 -12.79
C SER A 407 6.26 -7.46 -14.00
N SER A 408 5.18 -8.20 -14.28
CA SER A 408 5.12 -9.16 -15.38
C SER A 408 4.68 -8.50 -16.69
N LYS A 409 5.47 -8.70 -17.76
CA LYS A 409 5.17 -8.20 -19.10
C LYS A 409 4.01 -8.95 -19.76
N VAL A 410 3.73 -10.16 -19.34
CA VAL A 410 2.60 -10.96 -19.87
C VAL A 410 1.27 -10.35 -19.44
N LEU A 411 1.17 -9.82 -18.24
CA LEU A 411 -0.06 -9.21 -17.73
C LEU A 411 -0.20 -7.74 -18.15
N CYS A 412 0.89 -6.99 -18.19
CA CYS A 412 0.92 -5.63 -18.70
C CYS A 412 2.14 -5.44 -19.61
N ASN A 413 1.90 -5.29 -20.92
CA ASN A 413 2.97 -5.17 -21.93
C ASN A 413 3.63 -3.80 -21.86
N HIS A 414 4.41 -3.56 -20.81
CA HIS A 414 5.20 -2.36 -20.61
C HIS A 414 6.70 -2.67 -20.71
N PRO A 415 7.54 -1.79 -21.28
CA PRO A 415 8.99 -2.05 -21.43
C PRO A 415 9.74 -2.21 -20.09
N ARG A 416 9.20 -1.71 -19.00
CA ARG A 416 9.75 -1.85 -17.64
C ARG A 416 9.45 -3.20 -17.00
N ASN A 417 8.49 -3.96 -17.53
CA ASN A 417 8.10 -5.25 -17.02
C ASN A 417 8.96 -6.37 -17.60
N LEU A 418 9.14 -7.43 -16.81
CA LEU A 418 9.96 -8.60 -17.17
C LEU A 418 9.15 -9.61 -17.97
N THR A 419 9.77 -10.18 -19.00
CA THR A 419 9.24 -11.34 -19.72
C THR A 419 9.34 -12.60 -18.84
N ASP A 420 8.56 -13.62 -19.16
CA ASP A 420 8.66 -14.92 -18.48
C ASP A 420 10.05 -15.55 -18.63
N ASP A 421 10.72 -15.32 -19.76
CA ASP A 421 12.08 -15.82 -19.99
C ASP A 421 13.10 -15.08 -19.11
N GLN A 422 12.96 -13.77 -18.93
CA GLN A 422 13.78 -13.01 -17.97
C GLN A 422 13.55 -13.51 -16.53
N LEU A 423 12.29 -13.73 -16.13
CA LEU A 423 11.97 -14.27 -14.80
C LEU A 423 12.63 -15.64 -14.56
N ARG A 424 12.54 -16.56 -15.54
CA ARG A 424 13.19 -17.88 -15.46
C ARG A 424 14.72 -17.76 -15.40
N ALA A 425 15.30 -16.89 -16.23
CA ALA A 425 16.75 -16.69 -16.26
C ALA A 425 17.28 -16.10 -14.95
N LEU A 426 16.55 -15.13 -14.37
CA LEU A 426 16.89 -14.53 -13.08
C LEU A 426 16.84 -15.58 -11.97
N ALA A 427 15.77 -16.37 -11.90
CA ALA A 427 15.60 -17.44 -10.92
C ALA A 427 16.69 -18.51 -11.04
N ALA A 428 17.01 -18.94 -12.28
CA ALA A 428 18.07 -19.90 -12.54
C ALA A 428 19.45 -19.41 -12.08
N ALA A 429 19.67 -18.08 -12.05
CA ALA A 429 20.87 -17.43 -11.52
C ALA A 429 20.80 -17.14 -9.99
N GLY A 430 19.74 -17.59 -9.30
CA GLY A 430 19.51 -17.35 -7.87
C GLY A 430 19.06 -15.94 -7.52
N GLY A 431 18.67 -15.13 -8.50
CA GLY A 431 18.23 -13.74 -8.33
C GLY A 431 16.78 -13.63 -7.88
N VAL A 432 16.34 -12.41 -7.60
CA VAL A 432 14.98 -12.08 -7.13
C VAL A 432 14.41 -10.92 -7.93
N ALA A 433 13.16 -11.08 -8.42
CA ALA A 433 12.37 -10.02 -9.01
C ALA A 433 11.34 -9.50 -7.98
N GLN A 434 11.27 -8.20 -7.82
CA GLN A 434 10.37 -7.55 -6.87
C GLN A 434 9.22 -6.89 -7.64
N CYS A 435 7.99 -7.31 -7.35
CA CYS A 435 6.80 -6.75 -7.98
C CYS A 435 6.59 -5.30 -7.56
N THR A 436 6.45 -4.41 -8.53
CA THR A 436 6.15 -2.99 -8.28
C THR A 436 4.65 -2.72 -8.27
N PHE A 437 4.26 -1.63 -7.58
CA PHE A 437 2.85 -1.23 -7.43
C PHE A 437 2.53 0.07 -8.20
N TYR A 438 3.36 0.44 -9.16
CA TYR A 438 3.02 1.52 -10.08
C TYR A 438 1.87 1.07 -11.02
N CYS A 439 0.79 1.85 -11.05
CA CYS A 439 -0.44 1.53 -11.79
C CYS A 439 -0.19 1.20 -13.27
N GLY A 440 0.66 1.96 -13.97
CA GLY A 440 0.98 1.78 -15.38
C GLY A 440 1.83 0.54 -15.70
N PHE A 441 2.39 -0.13 -14.67
CA PHE A 441 3.06 -1.43 -14.85
C PHE A 441 2.16 -2.60 -14.49
N LEU A 442 1.04 -2.32 -13.83
CA LEU A 442 0.04 -3.33 -13.48
C LEU A 442 -1.06 -3.45 -14.55
N ARG A 443 -1.49 -2.32 -15.14
CA ARG A 443 -2.53 -2.28 -16.17
C ARG A 443 -2.24 -1.22 -17.23
N THR A 444 -2.76 -1.45 -18.44
CA THR A 444 -2.72 -0.45 -19.53
C THR A 444 -3.77 0.66 -19.34
N ASP A 445 -4.87 0.38 -18.66
CA ASP A 445 -5.89 1.35 -18.19
C ASP A 445 -5.59 1.68 -16.72
N GLU A 446 -4.57 2.48 -16.53
CA GLU A 446 -3.91 2.77 -15.24
C GLU A 446 -4.88 3.20 -14.13
N GLU A 447 -5.93 3.97 -14.48
CA GLU A 447 -6.94 4.47 -13.55
C GLU A 447 -7.78 3.37 -12.87
N ASN A 448 -7.76 2.17 -13.43
CA ASN A 448 -8.48 1.01 -12.90
C ASN A 448 -7.57 0.01 -12.17
N ALA A 449 -6.28 0.32 -12.02
CA ALA A 449 -5.36 -0.54 -11.30
C ALA A 449 -5.69 -0.59 -9.80
N THR A 450 -5.60 -1.77 -9.21
CA THR A 450 -5.89 -2.01 -7.80
C THR A 450 -4.92 -3.03 -7.20
N ILE A 451 -5.01 -3.27 -5.89
CA ILE A 451 -4.27 -4.35 -5.22
C ILE A 451 -4.52 -5.72 -5.86
N ASP A 452 -5.68 -5.95 -6.46
CA ASP A 452 -6.00 -7.24 -7.11
C ASP A 452 -5.10 -7.48 -8.33
N ASP A 453 -4.74 -6.41 -9.07
CA ASP A 453 -3.78 -6.50 -10.18
C ASP A 453 -2.36 -6.76 -9.67
N ALA A 454 -1.94 -6.10 -8.59
CA ALA A 454 -0.63 -6.36 -7.97
C ALA A 454 -0.51 -7.82 -7.51
N VAL A 455 -1.55 -8.37 -6.86
CA VAL A 455 -1.62 -9.78 -6.47
C VAL A 455 -1.55 -10.70 -7.68
N ALA A 456 -2.29 -10.39 -8.77
CA ALA A 456 -2.25 -11.18 -10.00
C ALA A 456 -0.85 -11.22 -10.61
N HIS A 457 -0.13 -10.08 -10.64
CA HIS A 457 1.26 -10.02 -11.08
C HIS A 457 2.17 -10.90 -10.23
N MET A 458 2.09 -10.77 -8.91
CA MET A 458 2.90 -11.59 -7.99
C MET A 458 2.65 -13.08 -8.18
N LEU A 459 1.38 -13.51 -8.26
CA LEU A 459 1.03 -14.93 -8.46
C LEU A 459 1.55 -15.45 -9.81
N HIS A 460 1.46 -14.66 -10.89
CA HIS A 460 2.03 -15.04 -12.18
C HIS A 460 3.55 -15.18 -12.11
N MET A 461 4.24 -14.21 -11.51
CA MET A 461 5.69 -14.22 -11.36
C MET A 461 6.15 -15.42 -10.50
N ILE A 462 5.44 -15.72 -9.40
CA ILE A 462 5.68 -16.91 -8.56
C ILE A 462 5.51 -18.21 -9.37
N LYS A 463 4.45 -18.28 -10.18
CA LYS A 463 4.21 -19.44 -11.05
C LYS A 463 5.34 -19.68 -12.06
N VAL A 464 5.97 -18.62 -12.55
CA VAL A 464 7.02 -18.67 -13.58
C VAL A 464 8.40 -18.92 -12.98
N ALA A 465 8.75 -18.24 -11.91
CA ALA A 465 10.09 -18.22 -11.33
C ALA A 465 10.24 -19.05 -10.05
N GLY A 466 9.14 -19.36 -9.39
CA GLY A 466 9.14 -19.94 -8.03
C GLY A 466 9.07 -18.86 -6.95
N VAL A 467 8.49 -19.22 -5.80
CA VAL A 467 8.22 -18.27 -4.71
C VAL A 467 9.51 -17.68 -4.10
N ASP A 468 10.58 -18.44 -4.03
CA ASP A 468 11.88 -18.00 -3.50
C ASP A 468 12.54 -16.87 -4.31
N HIS A 469 12.01 -16.58 -5.51
CA HIS A 469 12.57 -15.61 -6.46
C HIS A 469 11.68 -14.38 -6.67
N ILE A 470 10.60 -14.24 -5.89
CA ILE A 470 9.67 -13.12 -6.02
C ILE A 470 9.49 -12.41 -4.67
N GLY A 471 9.48 -11.08 -4.70
CA GLY A 471 9.25 -10.24 -3.54
C GLY A 471 8.47 -8.98 -3.90
N ILE A 472 8.54 -7.97 -3.06
CA ILE A 472 7.91 -6.66 -3.24
C ILE A 472 8.96 -5.55 -3.36
N GLY A 473 8.73 -4.63 -4.30
CA GLY A 473 9.46 -3.39 -4.47
C GLY A 473 8.45 -2.31 -4.85
N THR A 474 7.91 -1.65 -3.83
CA THR A 474 6.66 -0.91 -3.94
C THR A 474 6.69 0.25 -4.90
N ASP A 475 7.86 0.87 -5.06
CA ASP A 475 8.03 2.14 -5.77
C ASP A 475 7.24 3.27 -5.09
N PHE A 476 6.95 3.13 -3.79
CA PHE A 476 6.30 4.18 -3.01
C PHE A 476 7.13 5.46 -3.03
N ASP A 477 6.45 6.58 -3.10
CA ASP A 477 7.02 7.90 -3.28
C ASP A 477 7.71 8.15 -4.64
N GLY A 478 7.79 7.11 -5.51
CA GLY A 478 8.29 7.15 -6.88
C GLY A 478 7.23 6.78 -7.94
N ASP A 479 5.98 7.14 -7.73
CA ASP A 479 4.77 6.84 -8.50
C ASP A 479 4.07 5.52 -8.11
N GLY A 480 4.61 4.68 -7.21
CA GLY A 480 3.98 3.47 -6.72
C GLY A 480 2.80 3.72 -5.79
N GLY A 481 1.88 2.78 -5.78
CA GLY A 481 0.69 2.80 -4.94
C GLY A 481 -0.62 2.70 -5.74
N VAL A 482 -1.51 1.81 -5.30
CA VAL A 482 -2.82 1.59 -5.92
C VAL A 482 -3.91 1.50 -4.85
N PRO A 483 -5.19 1.70 -5.18
CA PRO A 483 -6.30 1.49 -4.24
C PRO A 483 -6.21 0.13 -3.54
N GLY A 484 -6.26 0.15 -2.21
CA GLY A 484 -6.08 -1.01 -1.33
C GLY A 484 -4.62 -1.36 -1.01
N LEU A 485 -3.67 -0.63 -1.58
CA LEU A 485 -2.24 -0.69 -1.30
C LEU A 485 -1.58 0.67 -1.64
N ALA A 486 -2.07 1.73 -1.01
CA ALA A 486 -1.71 3.11 -1.34
C ALA A 486 -0.50 3.64 -0.53
N SER A 487 -0.09 2.95 0.51
CA SER A 487 1.07 3.33 1.34
C SER A 487 1.58 2.14 2.15
N ALA A 488 2.70 2.30 2.82
CA ALA A 488 3.27 1.28 3.70
C ALA A 488 2.31 0.82 4.80
N SER A 489 1.35 1.65 5.23
CA SER A 489 0.35 1.27 6.24
C SER A 489 -0.60 0.15 5.78
N GLU A 490 -0.71 -0.09 4.48
CA GLU A 490 -1.64 -1.04 3.89
C GLU A 490 -1.00 -2.40 3.52
N LEU A 491 0.29 -2.60 3.76
CA LEU A 491 1.00 -3.84 3.40
C LEU A 491 0.42 -5.09 4.08
N ILE A 492 -0.15 -4.96 5.27
CA ILE A 492 -0.87 -6.07 5.92
C ILE A 492 -2.06 -6.58 5.07
N THR A 493 -2.67 -5.69 4.27
CA THR A 493 -3.75 -6.07 3.34
C THR A 493 -3.21 -6.94 2.20
N LEU A 494 -2.01 -6.64 1.69
CA LEU A 494 -1.35 -7.49 0.69
C LEU A 494 -1.11 -8.90 1.24
N THR A 495 -0.56 -9.02 2.46
CA THR A 495 -0.35 -10.31 3.12
C THR A 495 -1.65 -11.09 3.27
N ARG A 496 -2.74 -10.45 3.70
CA ARG A 496 -4.06 -11.06 3.79
C ARG A 496 -4.56 -11.58 2.44
N ARG A 497 -4.33 -10.81 1.36
CA ARG A 497 -4.72 -11.19 0.01
C ARG A 497 -3.92 -12.41 -0.48
N LEU A 498 -2.60 -12.42 -0.29
CA LEU A 498 -1.75 -13.54 -0.67
C LEU A 498 -2.09 -14.82 0.12
N GLN A 499 -2.39 -14.70 1.43
CA GLN A 499 -2.90 -15.83 2.24
C GLN A 499 -4.25 -16.35 1.73
N ALA A 500 -5.14 -15.47 1.26
CA ALA A 500 -6.42 -15.86 0.68
C ALA A 500 -6.27 -16.60 -0.67
N GLU A 501 -5.22 -16.31 -1.42
CA GLU A 501 -4.83 -17.03 -2.65
C GLU A 501 -4.10 -18.36 -2.37
N GLY A 502 -3.88 -18.70 -1.10
CA GLY A 502 -3.34 -19.99 -0.67
C GLY A 502 -1.83 -20.01 -0.42
N LEU A 503 -1.15 -18.85 -0.41
CA LEU A 503 0.25 -18.80 0.02
C LEU A 503 0.33 -19.17 1.51
N THR A 504 1.28 -20.03 1.83
CA THR A 504 1.56 -20.43 3.20
C THR A 504 2.42 -19.38 3.92
N ASP A 505 2.56 -19.50 5.24
CA ASP A 505 3.45 -18.62 6.03
C ASP A 505 4.92 -18.72 5.58
N HIS A 506 5.31 -19.83 4.94
CA HIS A 506 6.64 -20.03 4.38
C HIS A 506 6.79 -19.34 3.00
N ASP A 507 5.71 -19.23 2.23
CA ASP A 507 5.72 -18.65 0.89
C ASP A 507 5.70 -17.11 0.92
N LEU A 508 5.29 -16.54 2.04
CA LEU A 508 5.23 -15.10 2.28
C LEU A 508 6.57 -14.55 2.79
#